data_8cc89e0289d7c273005c158daef100c6
#
_entry.id   8cc89e0289d7c273005c158daef100c6
#
_cell.length_a   1.000
_cell.length_b   1.000
_cell.length_c   1.000
_cell.angle_alpha   90.00
_cell.angle_beta   90.00
_cell.angle_gamma   90.00
#
_symmetry.space_group_name_H-M   'P 1'
#
loop_
_entity.id
_entity.type
_entity.pdbx_description
1 polymer ?
#
loop_
_entity_poly.entity_id
_entity_poly.type
_entity_poly.pdbx_seq_one_letter_code
_entity_poly.pdbx_strand_id
1 'polypeptide(L)'
;TDEKGYFLLKATTGTYRLAATFVQQTIILRPSLELPAGRLQLGTLPVELTRELEAVVVEGKTPLVRYEGSTLIFGEAAFAKARGGSVLDGLKLIPGLQIEGANKLKLYGISELVVYIDGRAQRMSQDEVIALLQGMSVSEIAQVELIREPGVEYSGVTTPILNIKRKTRADEGV
;
A
#
# COMPACT_ATOMS: atom_id res chain seq x y z
N THR A 1 7.20 -10.95 29.53
CA THR A 1 8.37 -10.15 29.92
C THR A 1 7.98 -9.20 31.03
N ASP A 2 8.87 -9.00 31.99
CA ASP A 2 8.73 -7.98 33.04
C ASP A 2 9.18 -6.58 32.52
N GLU A 3 9.07 -5.55 33.37
CA GLU A 3 9.46 -4.17 33.05
C GLU A 3 10.96 -4.01 32.73
N LYS A 4 11.79 -4.99 33.16
CA LYS A 4 13.25 -5.02 32.91
C LYS A 4 13.62 -5.87 31.68
N GLY A 5 12.63 -6.46 31.01
CA GLY A 5 12.83 -7.29 29.81
C GLY A 5 13.15 -8.77 30.11
N TYR A 6 13.09 -9.23 31.38
CA TYR A 6 13.28 -10.64 31.67
C TYR A 6 12.06 -11.46 31.30
N PHE A 7 12.30 -12.65 30.78
CA PHE A 7 11.24 -13.60 30.45
C PHE A 7 11.60 -15.02 30.85
N LEU A 8 10.59 -15.82 31.15
CA LEU A 8 10.69 -17.25 31.40
C LEU A 8 9.60 -17.96 30.59
N LEU A 9 10.02 -18.87 29.73
CA LEU A 9 9.11 -19.71 28.94
C LEU A 9 9.26 -21.17 29.43
N LYS A 10 8.14 -21.90 29.47
CA LYS A 10 8.11 -23.34 29.81
C LYS A 10 7.64 -24.09 28.56
N ALA A 11 8.42 -25.04 28.11
CA ALA A 11 8.08 -25.91 26.99
C ALA A 11 8.69 -27.30 27.20
N THR A 12 8.23 -28.29 26.48
CA THR A 12 8.79 -29.64 26.46
C THR A 12 10.08 -29.66 25.63
N THR A 13 10.89 -30.71 25.73
CA THR A 13 12.05 -30.91 24.85
C THR A 13 11.62 -30.90 23.39
N GLY A 14 12.38 -30.23 22.54
CA GLY A 14 12.10 -30.13 21.12
C GLY A 14 12.74 -28.95 20.44
N THR A 15 12.48 -28.80 19.16
CA THR A 15 12.96 -27.66 18.36
C THR A 15 11.87 -26.63 18.21
N TYR A 16 12.17 -25.38 18.54
CA TYR A 16 11.23 -24.26 18.55
C TYR A 16 11.77 -23.07 17.76
N ARG A 17 10.88 -22.21 17.37
CA ARG A 17 11.21 -20.89 16.85
C ARG A 17 10.84 -19.86 17.92
N LEU A 18 11.81 -19.04 18.33
CA LEU A 18 11.59 -17.98 19.29
C LEU A 18 11.34 -16.66 18.56
N ALA A 19 10.21 -16.04 18.86
CA ALA A 19 9.84 -14.76 18.33
C ALA A 19 9.33 -13.82 19.43
N ALA A 20 9.54 -12.53 19.27
CA ALA A 20 8.95 -11.48 20.10
C ALA A 20 7.97 -10.67 19.27
N THR A 21 6.81 -10.33 19.86
CA THR A 21 5.82 -9.45 19.24
C THR A 21 5.82 -8.13 19.97
N PHE A 22 6.03 -7.04 19.25
CA PHE A 22 5.99 -5.68 19.76
C PHE A 22 5.21 -4.78 18.79
N VAL A 23 4.18 -4.09 19.28
CA VAL A 23 3.35 -3.14 18.53
C VAL A 23 2.96 -3.70 17.14
N GLN A 24 2.36 -4.90 17.13
CA GLN A 24 1.91 -5.64 15.93
C GLN A 24 3.02 -6.14 14.98
N GLN A 25 4.28 -5.97 15.32
CA GLN A 25 5.40 -6.57 14.58
C GLN A 25 5.91 -7.81 15.32
N THR A 26 6.13 -8.89 14.56
CA THR A 26 6.73 -10.12 15.10
C THR A 26 8.17 -10.23 14.59
N ILE A 27 9.10 -10.21 15.52
CA ILE A 27 10.54 -10.29 15.24
C ILE A 27 11.01 -11.70 15.60
N ILE A 28 11.65 -12.40 14.67
CA ILE A 28 12.21 -13.73 14.91
C ILE A 28 13.57 -13.55 15.59
N LEU A 29 13.65 -13.90 16.87
CA LEU A 29 14.88 -13.81 17.66
C LEU A 29 15.80 -15.02 17.44
N ARG A 30 15.23 -16.21 17.25
CA ARG A 30 15.94 -17.45 16.93
C ARG A 30 15.07 -18.29 16.00
N PRO A 31 15.46 -18.53 14.74
CA PRO A 31 14.67 -19.31 13.80
C PRO A 31 14.60 -20.80 14.16
N SER A 32 15.65 -21.31 14.82
CA SER A 32 15.72 -22.66 15.35
C SER A 32 16.40 -22.65 16.71
N LEU A 33 15.71 -23.19 17.73
CA LEU A 33 16.15 -23.28 19.09
C LEU A 33 15.86 -24.69 19.62
N GLU A 34 16.88 -25.45 19.88
CA GLU A 34 16.75 -26.77 20.49
C GLU A 34 16.65 -26.62 22.01
N LEU A 35 15.55 -27.12 22.60
CA LEU A 35 15.34 -27.16 24.04
C LEU A 35 15.75 -28.54 24.56
N PRO A 36 16.86 -28.63 25.32
CA PRO A 36 17.25 -29.86 26.01
C PRO A 36 16.36 -30.10 27.23
N ALA A 37 16.46 -31.29 27.81
CA ALA A 37 15.89 -31.56 29.13
C ALA A 37 16.59 -30.70 30.19
N GLY A 38 15.84 -29.84 30.88
CA GLY A 38 16.35 -28.97 31.92
C GLY A 38 16.15 -27.48 31.63
N ARG A 39 17.09 -26.65 32.09
CA ARG A 39 17.04 -25.20 31.93
C ARG A 39 18.03 -24.73 30.88
N LEU A 40 17.54 -23.98 29.90
CA LEU A 40 18.37 -23.29 28.91
C LEU A 40 18.36 -21.79 29.20
N GLN A 41 19.54 -21.19 29.33
CA GLN A 41 19.69 -19.73 29.45
C GLN A 41 20.05 -19.16 28.06
N LEU A 42 19.23 -18.25 27.58
CA LEU A 42 19.42 -17.66 26.24
C LEU A 42 20.27 -16.38 26.26
N GLY A 43 20.58 -15.88 27.48
CA GLY A 43 21.29 -14.60 27.60
C GLY A 43 20.46 -13.43 27.17
N THR A 44 21.11 -12.31 26.84
CA THR A 44 20.45 -11.12 26.31
C THR A 44 20.19 -11.30 24.82
N LEU A 45 18.93 -11.18 24.42
CA LEU A 45 18.53 -11.21 23.03
C LEU A 45 18.27 -9.76 22.58
N PRO A 46 19.12 -9.16 21.77
CA PRO A 46 18.86 -7.81 21.26
C PRO A 46 17.64 -7.85 20.37
N VAL A 47 16.67 -6.99 20.65
CA VAL A 47 15.53 -6.71 19.78
C VAL A 47 15.87 -5.42 19.07
N GLU A 48 16.47 -5.54 17.90
CA GLU A 48 16.67 -4.38 17.04
C GLU A 48 15.33 -4.08 16.36
N LEU A 49 14.70 -3.00 16.83
CA LEU A 49 13.59 -2.38 16.10
C LEU A 49 14.18 -1.64 14.89
N THR A 50 14.87 -2.37 14.04
CA THR A 50 15.25 -1.84 12.75
C THR A 50 13.95 -1.59 11.99
N ARG A 51 13.63 -0.34 11.77
CA ARG A 51 12.87 0.09 10.60
C ARG A 51 13.75 -0.10 9.35
N GLU A 52 14.45 -1.20 9.24
CA GLU A 52 14.85 -1.69 7.96
C GLU A 52 13.56 -2.22 7.34
N LEU A 53 13.00 -1.44 6.42
CA LEU A 53 12.43 -2.01 5.24
C LEU A 53 13.50 -2.98 4.71
N GLU A 54 13.51 -4.23 5.20
CA GLU A 54 14.15 -5.27 4.42
C GLU A 54 13.55 -5.12 3.04
N ALA A 55 14.38 -4.64 2.13
CA ALA A 55 14.15 -4.88 0.73
C ALA A 55 14.09 -6.41 0.63
N VAL A 56 12.91 -6.97 0.81
CA VAL A 56 12.59 -8.28 0.33
C VAL A 56 12.85 -8.15 -1.16
N VAL A 57 13.99 -8.61 -1.59
CA VAL A 57 14.24 -8.89 -3.01
C VAL A 57 13.27 -10.01 -3.35
N VAL A 58 12.02 -9.64 -3.51
CA VAL A 58 11.02 -10.46 -4.16
C VAL A 58 11.38 -10.33 -5.63
N GLU A 59 12.04 -11.36 -6.14
CA GLU A 59 12.21 -11.49 -7.57
C GLU A 59 10.90 -11.11 -8.28
N GLY A 60 10.93 -9.98 -8.96
CA GLY A 60 10.06 -9.70 -10.09
C GLY A 60 8.59 -9.34 -9.86
N LYS A 61 8.10 -9.07 -8.63
CA LYS A 61 6.73 -8.56 -8.47
C LYS A 61 6.77 -7.18 -7.82
N THR A 62 6.65 -6.15 -8.65
CA THR A 62 6.35 -4.79 -8.20
C THR A 62 5.13 -4.84 -7.27
N PRO A 63 5.21 -4.33 -6.03
CA PRO A 63 4.07 -4.34 -5.13
C PRO A 63 2.88 -3.64 -5.79
N LEU A 64 1.71 -4.28 -5.75
CA LEU A 64 0.48 -3.74 -6.35
C LEU A 64 0.11 -2.39 -5.74
N VAL A 65 0.42 -2.20 -4.46
CA VAL A 65 0.09 -1.00 -3.68
C VAL A 65 1.27 -0.64 -2.79
N ARG A 66 1.65 0.63 -2.76
CA ARG A 66 2.62 1.21 -1.83
C ARG A 66 1.95 2.31 -1.02
N TYR A 67 2.49 2.55 0.18
CA TYR A 67 2.07 3.63 1.06
C TYR A 67 3.18 4.66 1.17
N GLU A 68 2.87 5.92 0.89
CA GLU A 68 3.77 7.06 1.12
C GLU A 68 3.02 8.09 1.98
N GLY A 69 3.26 8.10 3.29
CA GLY A 69 2.51 8.93 4.23
C GLY A 69 1.00 8.62 4.20
N SER A 70 0.16 9.62 3.88
CA SER A 70 -1.30 9.50 3.73
C SER A 70 -1.74 9.05 2.32
N THR A 71 -0.78 8.83 1.40
CA THR A 71 -1.03 8.49 0.00
C THR A 71 -0.91 6.99 -0.25
N LEU A 72 -1.93 6.41 -0.89
CA LEU A 72 -1.86 5.07 -1.45
C LEU A 72 -1.51 5.17 -2.93
N ILE A 73 -0.50 4.44 -3.36
CA ILE A 73 -0.02 4.43 -4.74
C ILE A 73 -0.24 3.05 -5.34
N PHE A 74 -1.05 3.01 -6.37
CA PHE A 74 -1.35 1.82 -7.15
C PHE A 74 -0.52 1.86 -8.44
N GLY A 75 0.46 0.97 -8.55
CA GLY A 75 1.29 0.84 -9.75
C GLY A 75 0.56 0.16 -10.91
N GLU A 76 1.18 0.14 -12.09
CA GLU A 76 0.62 -0.49 -13.31
C GLU A 76 0.14 -1.93 -13.09
N ALA A 77 0.88 -2.70 -12.30
CA ALA A 77 0.54 -4.09 -12.00
C ALA A 77 -0.82 -4.25 -11.30
N ALA A 78 -1.29 -3.23 -10.56
CA ALA A 78 -2.61 -3.24 -9.92
C ALA A 78 -3.76 -3.27 -10.95
N PHE A 79 -3.51 -2.78 -12.15
CA PHE A 79 -4.49 -2.67 -13.23
C PHE A 79 -4.41 -3.80 -14.26
N ALA A 80 -3.60 -4.83 -14.01
CA ALA A 80 -3.39 -5.95 -14.94
C ALA A 80 -4.70 -6.66 -15.34
N LYS A 81 -5.69 -6.72 -14.43
CA LYS A 81 -7.00 -7.33 -14.69
C LYS A 81 -7.91 -6.46 -15.58
N ALA A 82 -7.62 -5.17 -15.71
CA ALA A 82 -8.36 -4.23 -16.57
C ALA A 82 -7.66 -3.96 -17.89
N ARG A 83 -6.61 -4.74 -18.24
CA ARG A 83 -5.91 -4.57 -19.54
C ARG A 83 -6.85 -4.64 -20.71
N GLY A 84 -6.72 -3.68 -21.63
CA GLY A 84 -7.60 -3.54 -22.78
C GLY A 84 -8.90 -2.78 -22.50
N GLY A 85 -9.16 -2.41 -21.23
CA GLY A 85 -10.27 -1.58 -20.80
C GLY A 85 -9.91 -0.10 -20.67
N SER A 86 -10.88 0.66 -20.17
CA SER A 86 -10.72 2.08 -19.87
C SER A 86 -10.03 2.30 -18.51
N VAL A 87 -9.55 3.53 -18.28
CA VAL A 87 -9.07 3.97 -16.97
C VAL A 87 -10.15 3.76 -15.92
N LEU A 88 -11.42 4.02 -16.25
CA LEU A 88 -12.54 3.83 -15.34
C LEU A 88 -12.67 2.36 -14.89
N ASP A 89 -12.42 1.39 -15.77
CA ASP A 89 -12.44 -0.03 -15.43
C ASP A 89 -11.27 -0.40 -14.51
N GLY A 90 -10.11 0.22 -14.72
CA GLY A 90 -8.97 0.10 -13.83
C GLY A 90 -9.28 0.64 -12.43
N LEU A 91 -9.92 1.80 -12.35
CA LEU A 91 -10.26 2.44 -11.07
C LEU A 91 -11.23 1.61 -10.22
N LYS A 92 -12.11 0.80 -10.84
CA LYS A 92 -12.99 -0.15 -10.12
C LYS A 92 -12.21 -1.22 -9.33
N LEU A 93 -10.95 -1.46 -9.66
CA LEU A 93 -10.09 -2.39 -8.95
C LEU A 93 -9.49 -1.80 -7.65
N ILE A 94 -9.59 -0.48 -7.48
CA ILE A 94 -9.05 0.21 -6.29
C ILE A 94 -10.01 -0.01 -5.11
N PRO A 95 -9.54 -0.60 -3.99
CA PRO A 95 -10.38 -0.80 -2.82
C PRO A 95 -10.94 0.51 -2.27
N GLY A 96 -12.25 0.54 -2.02
CA GLY A 96 -12.94 1.71 -1.47
C GLY A 96 -13.36 2.75 -2.50
N LEU A 97 -12.88 2.67 -3.75
CA LEU A 97 -13.36 3.53 -4.83
C LEU A 97 -14.60 2.88 -5.46
N GLN A 98 -15.68 3.63 -5.51
CA GLN A 98 -16.97 3.20 -6.03
C GLN A 98 -17.46 4.17 -7.10
N ILE A 99 -18.15 3.63 -8.09
CA ILE A 99 -18.87 4.41 -9.10
C ILE A 99 -20.34 4.24 -8.82
N GLU A 100 -20.98 5.31 -8.36
CA GLU A 100 -22.42 5.34 -8.08
C GLU A 100 -23.19 5.83 -9.29
N GLY A 101 -24.12 5.02 -9.77
CA GLY A 101 -24.82 5.31 -11.02
C GLY A 101 -23.87 5.35 -12.20
N ALA A 102 -24.12 6.27 -13.13
CA ALA A 102 -23.28 6.44 -14.33
C ALA A 102 -22.19 7.50 -14.15
N ASN A 103 -22.22 8.30 -13.07
CA ASN A 103 -21.57 9.61 -13.09
C ASN A 103 -20.99 10.12 -11.74
N LYS A 104 -20.88 9.29 -10.71
CA LYS A 104 -20.32 9.73 -9.43
C LYS A 104 -19.22 8.82 -8.93
N LEU A 105 -18.03 9.39 -8.72
CA LEU A 105 -16.93 8.72 -8.05
C LEU A 105 -17.04 8.96 -6.54
N LYS A 106 -16.99 7.89 -5.75
CA LYS A 106 -17.01 7.93 -4.29
C LYS A 106 -15.80 7.16 -3.75
N LEU A 107 -15.20 7.69 -2.71
CA LEU A 107 -14.16 7.01 -1.94
C LEU A 107 -14.68 6.71 -0.53
N TYR A 108 -14.79 5.43 -0.16
CA TYR A 108 -15.30 4.98 1.15
C TYR A 108 -16.60 5.68 1.56
N GLY A 109 -17.51 5.93 0.60
CA GLY A 109 -18.78 6.64 0.85
C GLY A 109 -18.69 8.17 0.80
N ILE A 110 -17.51 8.77 0.70
CA ILE A 110 -17.32 10.21 0.52
C ILE A 110 -17.55 10.55 -0.96
N SER A 111 -18.52 11.42 -1.22
CA SER A 111 -18.93 11.78 -2.58
C SER A 111 -18.07 12.88 -3.22
N GLU A 112 -17.31 13.62 -2.42
CA GLU A 112 -16.49 14.73 -2.90
C GLU A 112 -15.04 14.26 -3.08
N LEU A 113 -14.71 13.89 -4.28
CA LEU A 113 -13.38 13.46 -4.70
C LEU A 113 -12.93 14.36 -5.85
N VAL A 114 -11.76 14.96 -5.71
CA VAL A 114 -11.17 15.77 -6.81
C VAL A 114 -10.24 14.89 -7.63
N VAL A 115 -10.44 14.89 -8.96
CA VAL A 115 -9.60 14.13 -9.89
C VAL A 115 -8.51 15.02 -10.45
N TYR A 116 -7.29 14.53 -10.37
CA TYR A 116 -6.09 15.11 -10.98
C TYR A 116 -5.58 14.17 -12.07
N ILE A 117 -5.06 14.75 -13.15
CA ILE A 117 -4.34 14.02 -14.20
C ILE A 117 -2.98 14.69 -14.35
N ASP A 118 -1.92 13.91 -14.17
CA ASP A 118 -0.54 14.38 -14.19
C ASP A 118 -0.31 15.60 -13.27
N GLY A 119 -0.91 15.57 -12.07
CA GLY A 119 -0.80 16.63 -11.07
C GLY A 119 -1.64 17.88 -11.35
N ARG A 120 -2.53 17.86 -12.37
CA ARG A 120 -3.40 18.99 -12.70
C ARG A 120 -4.85 18.67 -12.35
N ALA A 121 -5.48 19.52 -11.53
CA ALA A 121 -6.88 19.38 -11.17
C ALA A 121 -7.79 19.46 -12.40
N GLN A 122 -8.68 18.50 -12.55
CA GLN A 122 -9.71 18.52 -13.59
C GLN A 122 -10.90 19.34 -13.06
N ARG A 123 -11.01 20.56 -13.57
CA ARG A 123 -12.10 21.51 -13.19
C ARG A 123 -13.31 21.27 -14.10
N MET A 124 -13.82 20.06 -14.08
CA MET A 124 -14.96 19.59 -14.87
C MET A 124 -16.05 19.08 -13.94
N SER A 125 -17.27 18.93 -14.45
CA SER A 125 -18.32 18.19 -13.75
C SER A 125 -17.92 16.70 -13.58
N GLN A 126 -18.53 16.02 -12.64
CA GLN A 126 -18.23 14.59 -12.43
C GLN A 126 -18.57 13.74 -13.66
N ASP A 127 -19.65 14.11 -14.38
CA ASP A 127 -20.04 13.43 -15.63
C ASP A 127 -18.95 13.54 -16.71
N GLU A 128 -18.39 14.73 -16.87
CA GLU A 128 -17.31 14.99 -17.83
C GLU A 128 -16.03 14.26 -17.45
N VAL A 129 -15.70 14.23 -16.15
CA VAL A 129 -14.54 13.47 -15.63
C VAL A 129 -14.71 11.97 -15.94
N ILE A 130 -15.88 11.41 -15.68
CA ILE A 130 -16.16 10.00 -15.96
C ILE A 130 -16.08 9.71 -17.45
N ALA A 131 -16.67 10.56 -18.29
CA ALA A 131 -16.57 10.41 -19.75
C ALA A 131 -15.11 10.46 -20.23
N LEU A 132 -14.30 11.37 -19.67
CA LEU A 132 -12.88 11.44 -19.94
C LEU A 132 -12.16 10.14 -19.55
N LEU A 133 -12.40 9.63 -18.35
CA LEU A 133 -11.77 8.40 -17.84
C LEU A 133 -12.24 7.14 -18.61
N GLN A 134 -13.45 7.15 -19.15
CA GLN A 134 -13.93 6.09 -20.05
C GLN A 134 -13.23 6.13 -21.41
N GLY A 135 -12.87 7.32 -21.90
CA GLY A 135 -12.17 7.49 -23.18
C GLY A 135 -10.68 7.20 -23.13
N MET A 136 -10.08 7.17 -21.91
CA MET A 136 -8.65 6.90 -21.72
C MET A 136 -8.40 5.39 -21.57
N SER A 137 -7.34 4.88 -22.21
CA SER A 137 -6.92 3.48 -22.02
C SER A 137 -6.21 3.26 -20.68
N VAL A 138 -6.53 2.16 -20.00
CA VAL A 138 -5.81 1.76 -18.78
C VAL A 138 -4.33 1.51 -19.04
N SER A 139 -3.94 1.17 -20.26
CA SER A 139 -2.54 0.94 -20.64
C SER A 139 -1.69 2.22 -20.62
N GLU A 140 -2.32 3.39 -20.66
CA GLU A 140 -1.65 4.69 -20.56
C GLU A 140 -1.29 5.07 -19.11
N ILE A 141 -1.81 4.32 -18.10
CA ILE A 141 -1.56 4.62 -16.69
C ILE A 141 -0.19 4.07 -16.28
N ALA A 142 0.64 4.93 -15.70
CA ALA A 142 1.84 4.53 -14.97
C ALA A 142 1.48 4.17 -13.51
N GLN A 143 0.72 5.04 -12.85
CA GLN A 143 0.25 4.82 -11.48
C GLN A 143 -0.97 5.69 -11.16
N VAL A 144 -1.72 5.28 -10.13
CA VAL A 144 -2.81 6.06 -9.55
C VAL A 144 -2.49 6.31 -8.08
N GLU A 145 -2.56 7.56 -7.68
CA GLU A 145 -2.32 8.00 -6.30
C GLU A 145 -3.64 8.40 -5.66
N LEU A 146 -3.92 7.82 -4.52
CA LEU A 146 -5.07 8.16 -3.70
C LEU A 146 -4.59 8.91 -2.47
N ILE A 147 -4.78 10.22 -2.45
CA ILE A 147 -4.34 11.13 -1.39
C ILE A 147 -5.54 11.41 -0.50
N ARG A 148 -5.56 10.83 0.69
CA ARG A 148 -6.70 10.97 1.63
C ARG A 148 -6.68 12.30 2.36
N GLU A 149 -5.50 12.79 2.67
CA GLU A 149 -5.28 14.05 3.38
C GLU A 149 -4.32 14.89 2.54
N PRO A 150 -4.87 15.72 1.60
CA PRO A 150 -4.03 16.57 0.77
C PRO A 150 -3.23 17.58 1.59
N GLY A 151 -1.94 17.67 1.34
CA GLY A 151 -1.06 18.64 1.95
C GLY A 151 -1.19 20.04 1.33
N VAL A 152 -0.34 20.97 1.79
CA VAL A 152 -0.34 22.38 1.35
C VAL A 152 -0.04 22.54 -0.15
N GLU A 153 0.60 21.55 -0.76
CA GLU A 153 0.89 21.50 -2.19
C GLU A 153 -0.35 21.46 -3.08
N TYR A 154 -1.49 21.04 -2.52
CA TYR A 154 -2.78 20.97 -3.23
C TYR A 154 -3.65 22.21 -3.01
N SER A 155 -3.07 23.35 -2.62
CA SER A 155 -3.69 24.70 -2.62
C SER A 155 -5.12 24.75 -2.08
N GLY A 156 -5.32 24.30 -0.83
CA GLY A 156 -6.61 24.45 -0.12
C GLY A 156 -7.66 23.40 -0.48
N VAL A 157 -7.29 22.33 -1.19
CA VAL A 157 -8.16 21.16 -1.34
C VAL A 157 -8.17 20.39 -0.02
N THR A 158 -9.35 20.21 0.58
CA THR A 158 -9.55 19.49 1.84
C THR A 158 -10.19 18.12 1.65
N THR A 159 -10.69 17.86 0.45
CA THR A 159 -11.31 16.59 0.06
C THR A 159 -10.25 15.63 -0.52
N PRO A 160 -10.46 14.31 -0.45
CA PRO A 160 -9.55 13.35 -1.04
C PRO A 160 -9.29 13.60 -2.52
N ILE A 161 -8.06 13.34 -2.95
CA ILE A 161 -7.62 13.52 -4.34
C ILE A 161 -7.31 12.15 -4.95
N LEU A 162 -7.80 11.94 -6.16
CA LEU A 162 -7.42 10.85 -7.03
C LEU A 162 -6.52 11.42 -8.14
N ASN A 163 -5.22 11.17 -8.07
CA ASN A 163 -4.27 11.64 -9.06
C ASN A 163 -3.85 10.48 -9.98
N ILE A 164 -4.16 10.59 -11.26
CA ILE A 164 -3.83 9.62 -12.30
C ILE A 164 -2.58 10.11 -13.01
N LYS A 165 -1.48 9.37 -12.89
CA LYS A 165 -0.24 9.64 -13.60
C LYS A 165 -0.15 8.76 -14.84
N ARG A 166 0.02 9.37 -15.99
CA ARG A 166 0.17 8.67 -17.27
C ARG A 166 1.64 8.32 -17.50
N LYS A 167 1.86 7.31 -18.32
CA LYS A 167 3.19 6.97 -18.82
C LYS A 167 3.74 8.11 -19.65
N THR A 168 4.99 8.43 -19.41
CA THR A 168 5.74 9.33 -20.29
C THR A 168 6.43 8.52 -21.38
N ARG A 169 6.68 9.11 -22.55
CA ARG A 169 7.39 8.42 -23.67
C ARG A 169 8.75 7.86 -23.28
N ALA A 170 9.32 8.28 -22.15
CA ALA A 170 10.56 7.74 -21.60
C ALA A 170 10.39 6.34 -20.97
N ASP A 171 9.16 5.94 -20.61
CA ASP A 171 8.87 4.65 -19.97
C ASP A 171 8.61 3.53 -20.99
N GLU A 172 8.55 3.85 -22.28
CA GLU A 172 8.28 2.88 -23.37
C GLU A 172 9.54 2.28 -24.01
N GLY A 173 10.72 2.59 -23.47
CA GLY A 173 11.99 2.22 -24.09
C GLY A 173 12.97 1.54 -23.14
N VAL A 174 12.79 0.26 -22.85
CA VAL A 174 13.89 -0.74 -22.65
C VAL A 174 13.33 -2.12 -22.94
#